data_f366b7c133529751921b5a9bdf8ec531
#
_entry.id   f366b7c133529751921b5a9bdf8ec531
#
_cell.length_a   1.000
_cell.length_b   1.000
_cell.length_c   1.000
_cell.angle_alpha   90.00
_cell.angle_beta   90.00
_cell.angle_gamma   90.00
#
_symmetry.space_group_name_H-M   'P 1'
#
loop_
_entity.id
_entity.type
_entity.pdbx_description
1 polymer ?
#
loop_
_entity_poly.entity_id
_entity_poly.type
_entity_poly.pdbx_seq_one_letter_code
_entity_poly.pdbx_strand_id
1 'polypeptide(L)'
;KGYEPIVEIMIPLTVTREELALARGWVEEVLADINSRPVPKAKKGEKSIKRPKVSIGTMIETPRAALRADELAEVSDFFSCGTNDLTQMTFGFSRDDVESRMMPAYLEAGLLKRTPFETIDQNGVGELVFMAAERGRKVKRSLKLGVCGEHGGDPESIGMFYRAGLNYVSCSPYRVPIARLSAAQAVIGGAKT
;
A
#
# COMPACT_ATOMS: atom_id res chain seq x y z
N LYS A 1 27.36 9.15 4.69
CA LYS A 1 26.65 9.74 5.84
C LYS A 1 26.22 8.70 6.90
N GLY A 2 26.52 7.41 6.71
CA GLY A 2 26.23 6.35 7.69
C GLY A 2 24.75 5.95 7.81
N TYR A 3 23.92 6.27 6.84
CA TYR A 3 22.54 5.80 6.78
C TYR A 3 22.48 4.33 6.35
N GLU A 4 21.58 3.57 6.93
CA GLU A 4 21.22 2.23 6.50
C GLU A 4 19.85 2.30 5.81
N PRO A 5 19.78 2.45 4.48
CA PRO A 5 18.51 2.58 3.77
C PRO A 5 17.76 1.25 3.79
N ILE A 6 16.45 1.33 3.98
CA ILE A 6 15.51 0.23 3.73
C ILE A 6 14.99 0.42 2.31
N VAL A 7 15.28 -0.54 1.45
CA VAL A 7 14.85 -0.50 0.03
C VAL A 7 13.70 -1.47 -0.17
N GLU A 8 12.58 -0.96 -0.64
CA GLU A 8 11.39 -1.73 -0.95
C GLU A 8 11.01 -1.48 -2.41
N ILE A 9 10.99 -2.54 -3.19
CA ILE A 9 10.55 -2.52 -4.60
C ILE A 9 9.13 -3.06 -4.64
N MET A 10 8.22 -2.28 -5.19
CA MET A 10 6.79 -2.58 -5.20
C MET A 10 6.31 -2.74 -6.65
N ILE A 11 5.79 -3.93 -6.98
CA ILE A 11 5.26 -4.25 -8.30
C ILE A 11 3.79 -3.81 -8.36
N PRO A 12 3.42 -2.91 -9.27
CA PRO A 12 2.05 -2.43 -9.39
C PRO A 12 1.16 -3.38 -10.21
N LEU A 13 -0.15 -3.23 -10.10
CA LEU A 13 -1.21 -3.80 -10.95
C LEU A 13 -1.16 -5.34 -11.11
N THR A 14 -0.55 -6.04 -10.17
CA THR A 14 -0.50 -7.51 -10.22
C THR A 14 -1.84 -8.13 -9.89
N VAL A 15 -2.22 -9.15 -10.63
CA VAL A 15 -3.50 -9.84 -10.48
C VAL A 15 -3.37 -11.34 -10.21
N THR A 16 -2.24 -11.97 -10.59
CA THR A 16 -1.97 -13.38 -10.35
C THR A 16 -0.64 -13.61 -9.64
N ARG A 17 -0.54 -14.75 -8.95
CA ARG A 17 0.69 -15.19 -8.30
C ARG A 17 1.82 -15.39 -9.31
N GLU A 18 1.50 -15.98 -10.45
CA GLU A 18 2.45 -16.30 -11.52
C GLU A 18 3.04 -15.04 -12.16
N GLU A 19 2.20 -14.03 -12.41
CA GLU A 19 2.63 -12.72 -12.90
C GLU A 19 3.59 -12.06 -11.91
N LEU A 20 3.23 -12.03 -10.63
CA LEU A 20 4.07 -11.45 -9.59
C LEU A 20 5.38 -12.24 -9.42
N ALA A 21 5.33 -13.57 -9.48
CA ALA A 21 6.53 -14.42 -9.40
C ALA A 21 7.48 -14.15 -10.56
N LEU A 22 6.95 -13.96 -11.77
CA LEU A 22 7.74 -13.63 -12.95
C LEU A 22 8.41 -12.25 -12.79
N ALA A 23 7.65 -11.22 -12.44
CA ALA A 23 8.17 -9.88 -12.23
C ALA A 23 9.20 -9.83 -11.09
N ARG A 24 8.95 -10.56 -10.00
CA ARG A 24 9.91 -10.74 -8.90
C ARG A 24 11.21 -11.37 -9.39
N GLY A 25 11.14 -12.41 -10.25
CA GLY A 25 12.30 -13.05 -10.83
C GLY A 25 13.20 -12.07 -11.60
N TRP A 26 12.63 -11.18 -12.39
CA TRP A 26 13.41 -10.14 -13.10
C TRP A 26 14.13 -9.20 -12.13
N VAL A 27 13.48 -8.81 -11.05
CA VAL A 27 14.11 -7.97 -10.02
C VAL A 27 15.25 -8.73 -9.32
N GLU A 28 15.04 -9.99 -8.98
CA GLU A 28 16.04 -10.85 -8.33
C GLU A 28 17.26 -11.09 -9.21
N GLU A 29 17.08 -11.28 -10.53
CA GLU A 29 18.18 -11.39 -11.49
C GLU A 29 19.04 -10.11 -11.51
N VAL A 30 18.42 -8.94 -11.58
CA VAL A 30 19.12 -7.65 -11.54
C VAL A 30 19.85 -7.45 -10.21
N LEU A 31 19.22 -7.82 -9.09
CA LEU A 31 19.82 -7.74 -7.77
C LEU A 31 21.03 -8.70 -7.65
N ALA A 32 20.94 -9.90 -8.22
CA ALA A 32 22.04 -10.86 -8.25
C ALA A 32 23.25 -10.29 -9.03
N ASP A 33 23.01 -9.69 -10.20
CA ASP A 33 24.05 -9.02 -10.99
C ASP A 33 24.68 -7.86 -10.19
N ILE A 34 23.87 -6.96 -9.61
CA ILE A 34 24.38 -5.87 -8.77
C ILE A 34 25.19 -6.41 -7.59
N ASN A 35 24.74 -7.49 -6.96
CA ASN A 35 25.42 -8.09 -5.81
C ASN A 35 26.74 -8.79 -6.18
N SER A 36 26.90 -9.22 -7.40
CA SER A 36 28.17 -9.79 -7.91
C SER A 36 29.26 -8.74 -8.12
N ARG A 37 28.90 -7.46 -8.31
CA ARG A 37 29.84 -6.38 -8.58
C ARG A 37 30.65 -6.01 -7.32
N PRO A 38 31.91 -5.57 -7.44
CA PRO A 38 32.69 -5.11 -6.31
C PRO A 38 32.03 -3.95 -5.55
N VAL A 39 32.00 -4.00 -4.23
CA VAL A 39 31.56 -2.86 -3.43
C VAL A 39 32.66 -1.81 -3.40
N PRO A 40 32.37 -0.52 -3.65
CA PRO A 40 33.36 0.53 -3.58
C PRO A 40 34.02 0.56 -2.18
N LYS A 41 35.36 0.72 -2.15
CA LYS A 41 36.08 0.84 -0.88
C LYS A 41 35.67 2.13 -0.18
N ALA A 42 35.37 2.05 1.10
CA ALA A 42 35.15 3.24 1.94
C ALA A 42 36.44 4.05 2.00
N LYS A 43 36.34 5.37 2.03
CA LYS A 43 37.48 6.25 2.25
C LYS A 43 38.01 6.08 3.67
N LYS A 44 39.27 6.45 3.87
CA LYS A 44 39.91 6.38 5.19
C LYS A 44 39.10 7.19 6.23
N GLY A 45 38.62 6.53 7.28
CA GLY A 45 37.77 7.14 8.30
C GLY A 45 36.26 7.01 8.08
N GLU A 46 35.81 6.45 6.95
CA GLU A 46 34.39 6.16 6.69
C GLU A 46 34.05 4.71 7.09
N LYS A 47 32.77 4.50 7.47
CA LYS A 47 32.27 3.14 7.69
C LYS A 47 32.25 2.36 6.37
N SER A 48 32.49 1.05 6.44
CA SER A 48 32.39 0.18 5.26
C SER A 48 31.00 0.29 4.60
N ILE A 49 31.00 0.39 3.29
CA ILE A 49 29.76 0.43 2.51
C ILE A 49 29.16 -0.98 2.52
N LYS A 50 27.96 -1.11 3.11
CA LYS A 50 27.17 -2.35 3.03
C LYS A 50 26.09 -2.21 2.00
N ARG A 51 25.77 -3.30 1.32
CA ARG A 51 24.62 -3.32 0.43
C ARG A 51 23.32 -3.29 1.26
N PRO A 52 22.32 -2.49 0.87
CA PRO A 52 21.05 -2.52 1.54
C PRO A 52 20.35 -3.86 1.32
N LYS A 53 19.57 -4.29 2.31
CA LYS A 53 18.60 -5.35 2.12
C LYS A 53 17.45 -4.80 1.27
N VAL A 54 17.08 -5.53 0.23
CA VAL A 54 15.96 -5.19 -0.65
C VAL A 54 14.82 -6.14 -0.36
N SER A 55 13.62 -5.61 -0.18
CA SER A 55 12.37 -6.36 -0.09
C SER A 55 11.55 -6.12 -1.35
N ILE A 56 10.89 -7.18 -1.85
CA ILE A 56 10.08 -7.11 -3.07
C ILE A 56 8.64 -7.43 -2.68
N GLY A 57 7.75 -6.49 -2.90
CA GLY A 57 6.33 -6.61 -2.60
C GLY A 57 5.45 -6.22 -3.77
N THR A 58 4.16 -6.16 -3.52
CA THR A 58 3.20 -5.78 -4.55
C THR A 58 2.17 -4.79 -4.05
N MET A 59 1.55 -4.08 -5.00
CA MET A 59 0.35 -3.29 -4.74
C MET A 59 -0.88 -4.19 -4.78
N ILE A 60 -1.74 -4.04 -3.77
CA ILE A 60 -3.10 -4.59 -3.77
C ILE A 60 -4.01 -3.45 -4.23
N GLU A 61 -4.29 -3.43 -5.51
CA GLU A 61 -5.03 -2.32 -6.13
C GLU A 61 -6.04 -2.77 -7.19
N THR A 62 -6.15 -4.08 -7.40
CA THR A 62 -7.24 -4.67 -8.16
C THR A 62 -8.13 -5.50 -7.23
N PRO A 63 -9.46 -5.55 -7.44
CA PRO A 63 -10.34 -6.42 -6.64
C PRO A 63 -9.90 -7.88 -6.64
N ARG A 64 -9.39 -8.40 -7.78
CA ARG A 64 -8.87 -9.76 -7.86
C ARG A 64 -7.65 -9.96 -6.96
N ALA A 65 -6.72 -9.01 -6.91
CA ALA A 65 -5.55 -9.10 -6.03
C ALA A 65 -5.98 -9.15 -4.55
N ALA A 66 -6.97 -8.35 -4.16
CA ALA A 66 -7.51 -8.38 -2.80
C ALA A 66 -8.18 -9.75 -2.49
N LEU A 67 -8.97 -10.27 -3.42
CA LEU A 67 -9.63 -11.58 -3.30
C LEU A 67 -8.64 -12.76 -3.24
N ARG A 68 -7.47 -12.64 -3.85
CA ARG A 68 -6.44 -13.69 -3.91
C ARG A 68 -5.13 -13.23 -3.26
N ALA A 69 -5.24 -12.43 -2.22
CA ALA A 69 -4.08 -11.92 -1.48
C ALA A 69 -3.28 -13.04 -0.78
N ASP A 70 -3.91 -14.15 -0.47
CA ASP A 70 -3.25 -15.38 -0.02
C ASP A 70 -2.20 -15.87 -1.02
N GLU A 71 -2.55 -16.00 -2.29
CA GLU A 71 -1.64 -16.45 -3.35
C GLU A 71 -0.49 -15.44 -3.57
N LEU A 72 -0.81 -14.15 -3.56
CA LEU A 72 0.19 -13.09 -3.73
C LEU A 72 1.17 -13.02 -2.53
N ALA A 73 0.70 -13.32 -1.31
CA ALA A 73 1.54 -13.31 -0.12
C ALA A 73 2.65 -14.37 -0.15
N GLU A 74 2.46 -15.49 -0.86
CA GLU A 74 3.49 -16.52 -1.01
C GLU A 74 4.77 -15.98 -1.66
N VAL A 75 4.61 -15.03 -2.59
CA VAL A 75 5.69 -14.48 -3.41
C VAL A 75 5.97 -12.99 -3.14
N SER A 76 5.46 -12.43 -2.05
CA SER A 76 5.66 -11.04 -1.65
C SER A 76 6.32 -10.92 -0.28
N ASP A 77 7.16 -9.92 -0.09
CA ASP A 77 7.72 -9.58 1.22
C ASP A 77 6.81 -8.60 1.98
N PHE A 78 6.03 -7.79 1.27
CA PHE A 78 5.06 -6.84 1.82
C PHE A 78 3.96 -6.54 0.82
N PHE A 79 2.86 -5.95 1.31
CA PHE A 79 1.80 -5.37 0.49
C PHE A 79 1.66 -3.87 0.73
N SER A 80 1.25 -3.15 -0.31
CA SER A 80 0.73 -1.79 -0.20
C SER A 80 -0.60 -1.70 -0.92
N CYS A 81 -1.66 -1.25 -0.25
CA CYS A 81 -2.96 -1.06 -0.88
C CYS A 81 -2.93 0.21 -1.74
N GLY A 82 -3.06 0.06 -3.05
CA GLY A 82 -3.22 1.15 -4.01
C GLY A 82 -4.68 1.57 -4.08
N THR A 83 -5.13 2.35 -3.10
CA THR A 83 -6.55 2.60 -2.90
C THR A 83 -7.20 3.46 -3.98
N ASN A 84 -6.44 4.23 -4.76
CA ASN A 84 -7.00 4.97 -5.90
C ASN A 84 -7.52 4.00 -6.97
N ASP A 85 -6.67 3.09 -7.45
CA ASP A 85 -7.04 2.11 -8.47
C ASP A 85 -8.05 1.09 -7.94
N LEU A 86 -7.87 0.65 -6.69
CA LEU A 86 -8.84 -0.24 -6.06
C LEU A 86 -10.23 0.39 -6.00
N THR A 87 -10.33 1.69 -5.72
CA THR A 87 -11.60 2.43 -5.75
C THR A 87 -12.18 2.48 -7.14
N GLN A 88 -11.38 2.88 -8.15
CA GLN A 88 -11.83 2.94 -9.54
C GLN A 88 -12.39 1.60 -10.01
N MET A 89 -11.66 0.52 -9.78
CA MET A 89 -12.05 -0.81 -10.25
C MET A 89 -13.23 -1.40 -9.46
N THR A 90 -13.36 -1.08 -8.18
CA THR A 90 -14.49 -1.55 -7.36
C THR A 90 -15.79 -0.88 -7.74
N PHE A 91 -15.76 0.43 -7.99
CA PHE A 91 -16.92 1.19 -8.45
C PHE A 91 -17.15 1.06 -9.96
N GLY A 92 -16.17 0.60 -10.74
CA GLY A 92 -16.20 0.68 -12.19
C GLY A 92 -16.14 2.12 -12.70
N PHE A 93 -15.47 3.01 -11.97
CA PHE A 93 -15.34 4.43 -12.29
C PHE A 93 -13.94 4.73 -12.85
N SER A 94 -13.91 5.51 -13.93
CA SER A 94 -12.72 6.26 -14.30
C SER A 94 -12.74 7.59 -13.55
N ARG A 95 -11.75 7.86 -12.71
CA ARG A 95 -11.69 9.06 -11.88
C ARG A 95 -11.85 10.32 -12.71
N ASP A 96 -11.08 10.43 -13.80
CA ASP A 96 -11.06 11.60 -14.68
C ASP A 96 -12.43 11.87 -15.33
N ASP A 97 -13.17 10.80 -15.63
CA ASP A 97 -14.49 10.91 -16.26
C ASP A 97 -15.59 11.29 -15.27
N VAL A 98 -15.53 10.74 -14.04
CA VAL A 98 -16.65 10.88 -13.10
C VAL A 98 -16.52 12.12 -12.19
N GLU A 99 -15.30 12.56 -11.85
CA GLU A 99 -15.10 13.68 -10.91
C GLU A 99 -15.75 14.98 -11.39
N SER A 100 -15.69 15.27 -12.69
CA SER A 100 -16.16 16.54 -13.23
C SER A 100 -17.67 16.58 -13.51
N ARG A 101 -18.30 15.45 -13.76
CA ARG A 101 -19.71 15.39 -14.23
C ARG A 101 -20.65 14.63 -13.31
N MET A 102 -20.32 13.39 -13.02
CA MET A 102 -21.22 12.49 -12.30
C MET A 102 -21.13 12.71 -10.79
N MET A 103 -19.93 12.90 -10.25
CA MET A 103 -19.71 13.01 -8.82
C MET A 103 -20.49 14.15 -8.15
N PRO A 104 -20.49 15.39 -8.70
CA PRO A 104 -21.31 16.47 -8.15
C PRO A 104 -22.80 16.12 -8.07
N ALA A 105 -23.35 15.50 -9.12
CA ALA A 105 -24.76 15.08 -9.15
C ALA A 105 -25.06 13.98 -8.12
N TYR A 106 -24.14 13.03 -7.90
CA TYR A 106 -24.30 11.98 -6.89
C TYR A 106 -24.28 12.54 -5.47
N LEU A 107 -23.43 13.51 -5.21
CA LEU A 107 -23.35 14.19 -3.90
C LEU A 107 -24.60 15.05 -3.65
N GLU A 108 -25.06 15.81 -4.64
CA GLU A 108 -26.25 16.63 -4.55
C GLU A 108 -27.52 15.78 -4.34
N ALA A 109 -27.61 14.66 -5.03
CA ALA A 109 -28.72 13.70 -4.86
C ALA A 109 -28.63 12.87 -3.57
N GLY A 110 -27.55 13.00 -2.78
CA GLY A 110 -27.33 12.24 -1.56
C GLY A 110 -27.07 10.75 -1.78
N LEU A 111 -26.75 10.33 -3.00
CA LEU A 111 -26.39 8.94 -3.33
C LEU A 111 -25.04 8.55 -2.74
N LEU A 112 -24.12 9.49 -2.66
CA LEU A 112 -22.88 9.37 -1.94
C LEU A 112 -22.78 10.53 -0.93
N LYS A 113 -22.29 10.24 0.27
CA LYS A 113 -22.06 11.28 1.29
C LYS A 113 -20.79 12.09 1.02
N ARG A 114 -19.78 11.46 0.43
CA ARG A 114 -18.48 12.03 0.07
C ARG A 114 -17.98 11.35 -1.20
N THR A 115 -17.02 11.99 -1.86
CA THR A 115 -16.35 11.35 -2.99
C THR A 115 -15.49 10.20 -2.49
N PRO A 116 -15.62 9.00 -3.09
CA PRO A 116 -14.84 7.82 -2.70
C PRO A 116 -13.36 7.94 -3.06
N PHE A 117 -12.95 9.02 -3.74
CA PHE A 117 -11.56 9.34 -4.05
C PHE A 117 -10.87 10.18 -2.97
N GLU A 118 -11.63 10.80 -2.07
CA GLU A 118 -11.09 11.56 -0.93
C GLU A 118 -11.12 10.74 0.36
N THR A 119 -12.29 10.15 0.66
CA THR A 119 -12.48 9.28 1.82
C THR A 119 -12.85 7.88 1.32
N ILE A 120 -12.13 6.87 1.79
CA ILE A 120 -12.34 5.50 1.32
C ILE A 120 -13.77 5.03 1.60
N ASP A 121 -14.37 4.38 0.61
CA ASP A 121 -15.61 3.65 0.81
C ASP A 121 -15.37 2.44 1.72
N GLN A 122 -15.84 2.54 2.97
CA GLN A 122 -15.58 1.50 3.97
C GLN A 122 -16.32 0.20 3.68
N ASN A 123 -17.48 0.26 3.01
CA ASN A 123 -18.36 -0.90 2.83
C ASN A 123 -18.00 -1.76 1.61
N GLY A 124 -17.32 -1.20 0.62
CA GLY A 124 -16.87 -1.94 -0.57
C GLY A 124 -15.34 -2.02 -0.63
N VAL A 125 -14.69 -0.88 -0.90
CA VAL A 125 -13.22 -0.83 -1.00
C VAL A 125 -12.54 -1.21 0.31
N GLY A 126 -13.08 -0.74 1.44
CA GLY A 126 -12.58 -1.07 2.76
C GLY A 126 -12.65 -2.57 3.05
N GLU A 127 -13.74 -3.24 2.70
CA GLU A 127 -13.85 -4.70 2.86
C GLU A 127 -12.78 -5.45 2.07
N LEU A 128 -12.46 -5.01 0.85
CA LEU A 128 -11.37 -5.60 0.08
C LEU A 128 -10.01 -5.40 0.76
N VAL A 129 -9.78 -4.25 1.39
CA VAL A 129 -8.56 -4.00 2.18
C VAL A 129 -8.48 -4.93 3.39
N PHE A 130 -9.58 -5.09 4.15
CA PHE A 130 -9.66 -6.04 5.28
C PHE A 130 -9.38 -7.47 4.83
N MET A 131 -10.04 -7.89 3.75
CA MET A 131 -9.86 -9.23 3.18
C MET A 131 -8.42 -9.49 2.75
N ALA A 132 -7.79 -8.52 2.08
CA ALA A 132 -6.40 -8.64 1.66
C ALA A 132 -5.46 -8.75 2.86
N ALA A 133 -5.68 -7.95 3.91
CA ALA A 133 -4.89 -7.99 5.14
C ALA A 133 -5.03 -9.33 5.86
N GLU A 134 -6.25 -9.82 6.02
CA GLU A 134 -6.52 -11.11 6.67
C GLU A 134 -5.91 -12.28 5.90
N ARG A 135 -6.19 -12.36 4.59
CA ARG A 135 -5.72 -13.46 3.73
C ARG A 135 -4.20 -13.47 3.62
N GLY A 136 -3.58 -12.30 3.41
CA GLY A 136 -2.13 -12.20 3.35
C GLY A 136 -1.46 -12.66 4.66
N ARG A 137 -2.01 -12.26 5.82
CA ARG A 137 -1.46 -12.66 7.12
C ARG A 137 -1.74 -14.10 7.52
N LYS A 138 -2.76 -14.74 6.97
CA LYS A 138 -2.93 -16.19 7.12
C LYS A 138 -1.76 -16.97 6.52
N VAL A 139 -1.20 -16.50 5.40
CA VAL A 139 -0.03 -17.12 4.76
C VAL A 139 1.27 -16.66 5.43
N LYS A 140 1.40 -15.37 5.69
CA LYS A 140 2.61 -14.76 6.25
C LYS A 140 2.24 -13.85 7.42
N ARG A 141 2.27 -14.39 8.64
CA ARG A 141 1.83 -13.67 9.86
C ARG A 141 2.51 -12.31 10.06
N SER A 142 3.77 -12.19 9.68
CA SER A 142 4.56 -10.96 9.78
C SER A 142 4.51 -10.09 8.54
N LEU A 143 3.55 -10.33 7.61
CA LEU A 143 3.44 -9.56 6.39
C LEU A 143 3.24 -8.09 6.71
N LYS A 144 4.16 -7.26 6.23
CA LYS A 144 4.07 -5.80 6.34
C LYS A 144 2.99 -5.31 5.38
N LEU A 145 2.08 -4.51 5.89
CA LEU A 145 0.94 -3.97 5.14
C LEU A 145 0.96 -2.46 5.21
N GLY A 146 0.80 -1.82 4.08
CA GLY A 146 0.68 -0.38 4.00
C GLY A 146 -0.40 0.08 3.06
N VAL A 147 -0.55 1.37 2.94
CA VAL A 147 -1.41 2.01 1.96
C VAL A 147 -0.66 3.12 1.26
N CYS A 148 -0.85 3.22 -0.03
CA CYS A 148 -0.49 4.36 -0.85
C CYS A 148 -1.74 4.85 -1.58
N GLY A 149 -1.76 6.12 -1.92
CA GLY A 149 -2.91 6.80 -2.47
C GLY A 149 -3.38 7.94 -1.56
N GLU A 150 -4.35 8.69 -2.02
CA GLU A 150 -4.77 9.93 -1.33
C GLU A 150 -5.44 9.66 0.02
N HIS A 151 -6.10 8.51 0.15
CA HIS A 151 -6.73 8.06 1.40
C HIS A 151 -5.75 7.92 2.58
N GLY A 152 -4.44 7.74 2.30
CA GLY A 152 -3.42 7.70 3.34
C GLY A 152 -3.25 9.01 4.11
N GLY A 153 -3.81 10.11 3.63
CA GLY A 153 -3.83 11.41 4.29
C GLY A 153 -5.20 11.82 4.84
N ASP A 154 -6.22 10.98 4.68
CA ASP A 154 -7.59 11.26 5.17
C ASP A 154 -7.83 10.64 6.55
N PRO A 155 -8.30 11.44 7.55
CA PRO A 155 -8.49 10.98 8.92
C PRO A 155 -9.41 9.77 9.08
N GLU A 156 -10.54 9.74 8.38
CA GLU A 156 -11.52 8.64 8.50
C GLU A 156 -10.95 7.36 7.88
N SER A 157 -10.29 7.49 6.73
CA SER A 157 -9.61 6.37 6.06
C SER A 157 -8.49 5.80 6.92
N ILE A 158 -7.69 6.65 7.59
CA ILE A 158 -6.62 6.21 8.51
C ILE A 158 -7.20 5.40 9.66
N GLY A 159 -8.33 5.81 10.23
CA GLY A 159 -9.03 5.04 11.26
C GLY A 159 -9.42 3.63 10.77
N MET A 160 -9.92 3.52 9.54
CA MET A 160 -10.23 2.22 8.92
C MET A 160 -8.97 1.38 8.69
N PHE A 161 -7.89 1.96 8.15
CA PHE A 161 -6.62 1.26 7.94
C PHE A 161 -6.02 0.74 9.24
N TYR A 162 -6.13 1.50 10.34
CA TYR A 162 -5.74 1.04 11.66
C TYR A 162 -6.53 -0.22 12.08
N ARG A 163 -7.86 -0.21 11.93
CA ARG A 163 -8.71 -1.39 12.24
C ARG A 163 -8.37 -2.59 11.35
N ALA A 164 -8.03 -2.38 10.08
CA ALA A 164 -7.56 -3.43 9.19
C ALA A 164 -6.15 -3.94 9.54
N GLY A 165 -5.50 -3.29 10.51
CA GLY A 165 -4.19 -3.69 11.01
C GLY A 165 -3.03 -3.31 10.10
N LEU A 166 -3.14 -2.28 9.27
CA LEU A 166 -2.04 -1.80 8.45
C LEU A 166 -0.91 -1.23 9.32
N ASN A 167 0.31 -1.37 8.86
CA ASN A 167 1.51 -0.95 9.59
C ASN A 167 1.91 0.50 9.30
N TYR A 168 1.57 1.01 8.13
CA TYR A 168 1.91 2.37 7.73
C TYR A 168 0.94 2.93 6.69
N VAL A 169 0.91 4.27 6.59
CA VAL A 169 0.26 5.01 5.52
C VAL A 169 1.30 5.87 4.80
N SER A 170 1.15 6.04 3.50
CA SER A 170 1.85 7.04 2.71
C SER A 170 0.89 8.16 2.36
N CYS A 171 1.35 9.40 2.42
CA CYS A 171 0.58 10.57 1.99
C CYS A 171 1.51 11.67 1.48
N SER A 172 0.94 12.69 0.84
CA SER A 172 1.72 13.85 0.44
C SER A 172 2.38 14.54 1.65
N PRO A 173 3.55 15.19 1.50
CA PRO A 173 4.27 15.82 2.61
C PRO A 173 3.41 16.78 3.44
N TYR A 174 2.52 17.52 2.79
CA TYR A 174 1.63 18.47 3.47
C TYR A 174 0.58 17.82 4.36
N ARG A 175 0.23 16.56 4.10
CA ARG A 175 -0.74 15.78 4.90
C ARG A 175 -0.10 15.00 6.06
N VAL A 176 1.23 14.91 6.12
CA VAL A 176 1.93 14.14 7.17
C VAL A 176 1.55 14.56 8.58
N PRO A 177 1.44 15.87 8.94
CA PRO A 177 1.02 16.24 10.29
C PRO A 177 -0.38 15.74 10.64
N ILE A 178 -1.33 15.86 9.70
CA ILE A 178 -2.72 15.39 9.86
C ILE A 178 -2.73 13.86 9.98
N ALA A 179 -2.02 13.15 9.11
CA ALA A 179 -1.97 11.69 9.13
C ALA A 179 -1.39 11.16 10.46
N ARG A 180 -0.35 11.79 11.00
CA ARG A 180 0.21 11.42 12.30
C ARG A 180 -0.78 11.63 13.45
N LEU A 181 -1.48 12.76 13.44
CA LEU A 181 -2.50 13.03 14.46
C LEU A 181 -3.64 12.02 14.38
N SER A 182 -4.14 11.75 13.18
CA SER A 182 -5.23 10.77 12.95
C SER A 182 -4.83 9.36 13.35
N ALA A 183 -3.59 8.94 13.05
CA ALA A 183 -3.08 7.66 13.49
C ALA A 183 -3.01 7.56 15.03
N ALA A 184 -2.57 8.61 15.71
CA ALA A 184 -2.57 8.65 17.17
C ALA A 184 -3.98 8.58 17.75
N GLN A 185 -4.93 9.32 17.17
CA GLN A 185 -6.33 9.28 17.57
C GLN A 185 -6.96 7.89 17.36
N ALA A 186 -6.64 7.22 16.26
CA ALA A 186 -7.11 5.86 15.99
C ALA A 186 -6.63 4.86 17.05
N VAL A 187 -5.35 4.98 17.47
CA VAL A 187 -4.80 4.14 18.55
C VAL A 187 -5.49 4.40 19.87
N ILE A 188 -5.70 5.67 20.25
CA ILE A 188 -6.36 6.05 21.51
C ILE A 188 -7.83 5.64 21.49
N GLY A 189 -8.53 5.84 20.35
CA GLY A 189 -9.92 5.45 20.17
C GLY A 189 -10.14 3.94 20.17
N GLY A 190 -9.25 3.19 19.55
CA GLY A 190 -9.30 1.73 19.51
C GLY A 190 -8.99 1.05 20.85
N ALA A 191 -8.34 1.73 21.77
CA ALA A 191 -8.14 1.24 23.12
C ALA A 191 -9.43 1.29 24.01
N LYS A 192 -10.53 1.83 23.48
CA LYS A 192 -11.82 1.97 24.18
C LYS A 192 -12.90 1.01 23.70
N THR A 193 -12.62 0.14 22.74
CA THR A 193 -13.49 -0.93 22.28
C THR A 193 -12.89 -2.29 22.61
#